data_405711880e8a6afb3937221554cc4b04
#
_entry.id   405711880e8a6afb3937221554cc4b04
#
_cell.length_a   1.000
_cell.length_b   1.000
_cell.length_c   1.000
_cell.angle_alpha   90.00
_cell.angle_beta   90.00
_cell.angle_gamma   90.00
#
_symmetry.space_group_name_H-M   'P 1'
#
loop_
_entity.id
_entity.type
_entity.pdbx_description
1 polymer ?
#
loop_
_entity_poly.entity_id
_entity_poly.type
_entity_poly.pdbx_seq_one_letter_code
_entity_poly.pdbx_strand_id
1 'polypeptide(L)'
;LYTAIEVVGLSVSLAFVVLMSSYVISSASYDKEIKDKENIYICHNLNCAYSFTFLDKEFDKYPEVLDYCQFFHAGNSIKVDGEKVDSDQLVVSNNFFEFLPYKLKHGDAGDVLASPNSAVISESFASRAFPGVDPTGRSIEYTSEQGISMELTVTGIFKDVKLTHFMDKDVIIQTDTYIAGLGSLAQGWTIFANLVRLQEGTDTKELADKIYDNCEEVVFAYNLAQRLTFTCLDDLDKNIGDFTDPFVNLGDKDLQRKFTLAAAILLLFSILNYIFLTIAFSRFRLKEMATRMLLGTTRLKAAGR
;
A
#
# COMPACT_ATOMS: atom_id res chain seq x y z
N LEU A 1 -29.72 31.78 -17.66
CA LEU A 1 -30.09 30.53 -17.05
C LEU A 1 -29.33 29.37 -17.70
N TYR A 2 -29.39 29.15 -19.04
CA TYR A 2 -28.72 28.05 -19.75
C TYR A 2 -27.20 28.05 -19.50
N THR A 3 -26.54 29.18 -19.67
CA THR A 3 -25.08 29.30 -19.44
C THR A 3 -24.67 28.94 -18.00
N ALA A 4 -25.50 29.30 -17.01
CA ALA A 4 -25.20 28.93 -15.62
C ALA A 4 -25.31 27.41 -15.39
N ILE A 5 -26.33 26.77 -15.97
CA ILE A 5 -26.51 25.32 -15.87
C ILE A 5 -25.34 24.58 -16.54
N GLU A 6 -24.90 25.05 -17.72
CA GLU A 6 -23.80 24.48 -18.48
C GLU A 6 -22.45 24.64 -17.75
N VAL A 7 -22.19 25.83 -17.18
CA VAL A 7 -20.98 26.10 -16.37
C VAL A 7 -20.95 25.22 -15.12
N VAL A 8 -22.07 25.08 -14.43
CA VAL A 8 -22.17 24.19 -13.26
C VAL A 8 -21.92 22.73 -13.68
N GLY A 9 -22.56 22.27 -14.78
CA GLY A 9 -22.38 20.92 -15.30
C GLY A 9 -20.92 20.62 -15.69
N LEU A 10 -20.25 21.58 -16.35
CA LEU A 10 -18.84 21.46 -16.69
C LEU A 10 -17.95 21.41 -15.45
N SER A 11 -18.22 22.27 -14.48
CA SER A 11 -17.45 22.34 -13.22
C SER A 11 -17.54 21.03 -12.44
N VAL A 12 -18.76 20.48 -12.32
CA VAL A 12 -18.99 19.20 -11.63
C VAL A 12 -18.28 18.05 -12.37
N SER A 13 -18.41 17.97 -13.70
CA SER A 13 -17.75 16.96 -14.50
C SER A 13 -16.22 17.00 -14.35
N LEU A 14 -15.63 18.19 -14.42
CA LEU A 14 -14.18 18.36 -14.23
C LEU A 14 -13.73 17.99 -12.82
N ALA A 15 -14.51 18.33 -11.80
CA ALA A 15 -14.22 17.92 -10.42
C ALA A 15 -14.16 16.39 -10.28
N PHE A 16 -15.13 15.67 -10.86
CA PHE A 16 -15.12 14.21 -10.88
C PHE A 16 -13.93 13.64 -11.66
N VAL A 17 -13.59 14.21 -12.82
CA VAL A 17 -12.40 13.78 -13.59
C VAL A 17 -11.13 13.94 -12.75
N VAL A 18 -10.97 15.07 -12.05
CA VAL A 18 -9.81 15.32 -11.18
C VAL A 18 -9.76 14.30 -10.03
N LEU A 19 -10.89 14.06 -9.35
CA LEU A 19 -10.94 13.10 -8.25
C LEU A 19 -10.61 11.68 -8.70
N MET A 20 -11.22 11.21 -9.80
CA MET A 20 -10.96 9.87 -10.36
C MET A 20 -9.53 9.73 -10.84
N SER A 21 -8.98 10.74 -11.52
CA SER A 21 -7.60 10.74 -11.97
C SER A 21 -6.62 10.76 -10.79
N SER A 22 -6.91 11.53 -9.74
CA SER A 22 -6.12 11.53 -8.51
C SER A 22 -6.07 10.15 -7.86
N TYR A 23 -7.21 9.47 -7.77
CA TYR A 23 -7.27 8.09 -7.26
C TYR A 23 -6.42 7.13 -8.10
N VAL A 24 -6.56 7.15 -9.44
CA VAL A 24 -5.79 6.28 -10.34
C VAL A 24 -4.29 6.54 -10.23
N ILE A 25 -3.87 7.81 -10.18
CA ILE A 25 -2.47 8.21 -10.03
C ILE A 25 -1.93 7.78 -8.66
N SER A 26 -2.71 7.96 -7.59
CA SER A 26 -2.36 7.49 -6.25
C SER A 26 -2.15 5.98 -6.23
N SER A 27 -3.09 5.22 -6.77
CA SER A 27 -3.01 3.77 -6.82
C SER A 27 -1.80 3.26 -7.64
N ALA A 28 -1.45 3.93 -8.73
CA ALA A 28 -0.25 3.64 -9.53
C ALA A 28 1.06 4.06 -8.84
N SER A 29 0.97 4.68 -7.66
CA SER A 29 2.12 5.23 -6.94
C SER A 29 2.52 4.42 -5.71
N TYR A 30 1.90 3.26 -5.50
CA TYR A 30 2.22 2.37 -4.39
C TYR A 30 3.68 1.88 -4.46
N ASP A 31 4.34 1.86 -3.32
CA ASP A 31 5.71 1.37 -3.11
C ASP A 31 6.76 1.91 -4.12
N LYS A 32 6.60 3.14 -4.59
CA LYS A 32 7.58 3.77 -5.51
C LYS A 32 8.98 3.91 -4.90
N GLU A 33 9.08 3.86 -3.58
CA GLU A 33 10.36 3.95 -2.88
C GLU A 33 11.16 2.63 -2.96
N ILE A 34 10.49 1.50 -3.25
CA ILE A 34 11.14 0.19 -3.44
C ILE A 34 11.68 0.12 -4.87
N LYS A 35 13.01 0.07 -5.02
CA LYS A 35 13.68 0.15 -6.33
C LYS A 35 13.73 -1.16 -7.09
N ASP A 36 13.83 -2.29 -6.40
CA ASP A 36 14.09 -3.60 -7.01
C ASP A 36 12.84 -4.48 -6.98
N LYS A 37 11.67 -3.89 -7.24
CA LYS A 37 10.37 -4.60 -7.14
C LYS A 37 10.29 -5.84 -8.03
N GLU A 38 10.97 -5.79 -9.18
CA GLU A 38 11.05 -6.89 -10.14
C GLU A 38 11.76 -8.13 -9.59
N ASN A 39 12.60 -7.97 -8.56
CA ASN A 39 13.35 -9.04 -7.91
C ASN A 39 12.82 -9.41 -6.53
N ILE A 40 11.78 -8.72 -6.05
CA ILE A 40 11.12 -9.01 -4.78
C ILE A 40 9.81 -9.75 -5.05
N TYR A 41 9.64 -10.87 -4.36
CA TYR A 41 8.48 -11.75 -4.51
C TYR A 41 7.82 -11.99 -3.17
N ILE A 42 6.50 -12.11 -3.16
CA ILE A 42 5.78 -12.70 -2.03
C ILE A 42 5.74 -14.21 -2.26
N CYS A 43 6.28 -14.95 -1.30
CA CYS A 43 6.15 -16.39 -1.25
C CYS A 43 4.85 -16.75 -0.54
N HIS A 44 3.96 -17.41 -1.24
CA HIS A 44 2.63 -17.72 -0.74
C HIS A 44 2.13 -19.07 -1.26
N ASN A 45 1.03 -19.52 -0.71
CA ASN A 45 0.29 -20.64 -1.22
C ASN A 45 -0.86 -20.13 -2.12
N LEU A 46 -1.37 -20.94 -3.02
CA LEU A 46 -2.30 -20.55 -4.10
C LEU A 46 -3.53 -19.74 -3.68
N ASN A 47 -3.94 -19.75 -2.42
CA ASN A 47 -5.18 -19.11 -1.95
C ASN A 47 -4.99 -18.06 -0.84
N CYS A 48 -3.79 -17.90 -0.30
CA CYS A 48 -3.52 -16.91 0.73
C CYS A 48 -2.06 -16.48 0.72
N ALA A 49 -1.77 -15.22 1.05
CA ALA A 49 -0.42 -14.66 1.07
C ALA A 49 0.44 -15.18 2.24
N TYR A 50 0.01 -16.25 2.89
CA TYR A 50 0.70 -16.82 4.02
C TYR A 50 1.61 -17.96 3.63
N SER A 51 2.72 -18.02 4.33
CA SER A 51 3.56 -19.19 4.42
C SER A 51 3.98 -19.42 5.87
N PHE A 52 4.55 -20.56 6.16
CA PHE A 52 4.92 -20.92 7.51
C PHE A 52 6.21 -20.23 7.97
N THR A 53 6.35 -19.97 9.27
CA THR A 53 7.55 -19.37 9.88
C THR A 53 8.83 -20.13 9.56
N PHE A 54 8.77 -21.44 9.45
CA PHE A 54 9.97 -22.27 9.21
C PHE A 54 10.56 -22.10 7.80
N LEU A 55 9.85 -21.46 6.87
CA LEU A 55 10.38 -21.16 5.53
C LEU A 55 11.61 -20.24 5.54
N ASP A 56 11.76 -19.43 6.58
CA ASP A 56 12.96 -18.62 6.76
C ASP A 56 14.24 -19.48 6.69
N LYS A 57 14.28 -20.58 7.44
CA LYS A 57 15.40 -21.51 7.46
C LYS A 57 15.58 -22.30 6.15
N GLU A 58 14.49 -22.48 5.40
CA GLU A 58 14.58 -23.12 4.09
C GLU A 58 15.21 -22.21 3.05
N PHE A 59 14.86 -20.93 3.05
CA PHE A 59 15.39 -19.97 2.08
C PHE A 59 16.93 -19.90 2.09
N ASP A 60 17.57 -20.02 3.23
CA ASP A 60 19.04 -20.02 3.36
C ASP A 60 19.74 -21.15 2.58
N LYS A 61 19.00 -22.20 2.20
CA LYS A 61 19.56 -23.36 1.48
C LYS A 61 19.67 -23.14 -0.03
N TYR A 62 19.04 -22.10 -0.56
CA TYR A 62 18.93 -21.86 -2.00
C TYR A 62 19.73 -20.62 -2.41
N PRO A 63 20.77 -20.78 -3.25
CA PRO A 63 21.61 -19.66 -3.69
C PRO A 63 20.86 -18.64 -4.55
N GLU A 64 19.70 -19.01 -5.11
CA GLU A 64 18.84 -18.12 -5.85
C GLU A 64 18.17 -17.06 -4.94
N VAL A 65 18.09 -17.32 -3.63
CA VAL A 65 17.54 -16.40 -2.63
C VAL A 65 18.67 -15.53 -2.09
N LEU A 66 18.55 -14.22 -2.32
CA LEU A 66 19.54 -13.23 -1.87
C LEU A 66 19.26 -12.72 -0.46
N ASP A 67 17.99 -12.56 -0.13
CA ASP A 67 17.53 -12.04 1.16
C ASP A 67 16.03 -12.34 1.32
N TYR A 68 15.53 -12.35 2.55
CA TYR A 68 14.11 -12.53 2.84
C TYR A 68 13.70 -11.79 4.10
N CYS A 69 12.40 -11.46 4.17
CA CYS A 69 11.81 -10.77 5.30
C CYS A 69 10.41 -11.31 5.58
N GLN A 70 10.13 -11.64 6.83
CA GLN A 70 8.81 -12.09 7.26
C GLN A 70 8.01 -10.92 7.85
N PHE A 71 6.71 -10.95 7.65
CA PHE A 71 5.80 -10.02 8.31
C PHE A 71 4.44 -10.64 8.57
N PHE A 72 3.77 -10.12 9.60
CA PHE A 72 2.46 -10.58 10.04
C PHE A 72 1.65 -9.41 10.59
N HIS A 73 0.38 -9.33 10.22
CA HIS A 73 -0.52 -8.32 10.77
C HIS A 73 -1.07 -8.77 12.12
N ALA A 74 -0.63 -8.15 13.18
CA ALA A 74 -1.12 -8.42 14.52
C ALA A 74 -2.23 -7.43 14.86
N GLY A 75 -3.49 -7.88 14.78
CA GLY A 75 -4.63 -7.06 15.19
C GLY A 75 -4.76 -7.02 16.71
N ASN A 76 -4.45 -5.86 17.39
CA ASN A 76 -4.49 -5.84 18.86
C ASN A 76 -4.47 -4.45 19.47
N SER A 77 -4.27 -4.38 20.78
CA SER A 77 -4.26 -3.12 21.49
C SER A 77 -2.88 -2.74 21.99
N ILE A 78 -2.53 -1.47 21.78
CA ILE A 78 -1.39 -0.82 22.42
C ILE A 78 -1.92 0.06 23.57
N LYS A 79 -1.23 0.01 24.72
CA LYS A 79 -1.44 0.95 25.80
C LYS A 79 -0.16 1.74 26.07
N VAL A 80 -0.33 3.02 26.35
CA VAL A 80 0.73 3.94 26.76
C VAL A 80 0.29 4.55 28.08
N ASP A 81 1.12 4.45 29.10
CA ASP A 81 0.81 4.90 30.47
C ASP A 81 -0.54 4.36 31.00
N GLY A 82 -0.90 3.13 30.61
CA GLY A 82 -2.14 2.45 30.99
C GLY A 82 -3.38 2.80 30.15
N GLU A 83 -3.30 3.80 29.27
CA GLU A 83 -4.39 4.19 28.39
C GLU A 83 -4.27 3.51 27.03
N LYS A 84 -5.39 2.97 26.53
CA LYS A 84 -5.44 2.35 25.19
C LYS A 84 -5.33 3.41 24.10
N VAL A 85 -4.39 3.23 23.19
CA VAL A 85 -4.21 4.05 21.99
C VAL A 85 -4.60 3.23 20.76
N ASP A 86 -5.47 3.78 19.93
CA ASP A 86 -5.87 3.16 18.67
C ASP A 86 -4.68 3.11 17.71
N SER A 87 -4.41 1.91 17.18
CA SER A 87 -3.21 1.65 16.41
C SER A 87 -3.30 0.36 15.61
N ASP A 88 -2.70 0.36 14.44
CA ASP A 88 -2.46 -0.84 13.63
C ASP A 88 -1.03 -1.34 13.84
N GLN A 89 -0.86 -2.65 14.02
CA GLN A 89 0.44 -3.25 14.29
C GLN A 89 0.88 -4.18 13.17
N LEU A 90 2.19 -4.23 12.95
CA LEU A 90 2.84 -5.19 12.08
C LEU A 90 3.98 -5.87 12.85
N VAL A 91 4.00 -7.19 12.83
CA VAL A 91 5.13 -7.98 13.31
C VAL A 91 6.03 -8.28 12.14
N VAL A 92 7.33 -8.03 12.29
CA VAL A 92 8.30 -8.16 11.18
C VAL A 92 9.60 -8.79 11.64
N SER A 93 10.36 -9.35 10.68
CA SER A 93 11.75 -9.77 10.92
C SER A 93 12.62 -8.57 11.29
N ASN A 94 13.71 -8.81 12.00
CA ASN A 94 14.64 -7.77 12.44
C ASN A 94 15.30 -6.98 11.30
N ASN A 95 15.46 -7.59 10.11
CA ASN A 95 16.03 -6.96 8.91
C ASN A 95 15.01 -6.15 8.07
N PHE A 96 13.77 -5.96 8.55
CA PHE A 96 12.69 -5.33 7.78
C PHE A 96 13.05 -3.95 7.20
N PHE A 97 13.69 -3.09 7.99
CA PHE A 97 14.07 -1.75 7.54
C PHE A 97 15.33 -1.73 6.66
N GLU A 98 16.10 -2.82 6.61
CA GLU A 98 17.19 -3.03 5.66
C GLU A 98 16.67 -3.62 4.34
N PHE A 99 15.72 -4.54 4.46
CA PHE A 99 15.08 -5.20 3.31
C PHE A 99 14.21 -4.23 2.50
N LEU A 100 13.40 -3.42 3.18
CA LEU A 100 12.52 -2.41 2.57
C LEU A 100 13.02 -1.00 2.90
N PRO A 101 13.17 -0.10 1.90
CA PRO A 101 13.83 1.20 2.05
C PRO A 101 12.94 2.25 2.72
N TYR A 102 12.25 1.89 3.78
CA TYR A 102 11.44 2.83 4.55
C TYR A 102 12.30 3.73 5.43
N LYS A 103 11.98 5.02 5.44
CA LYS A 103 12.80 6.04 6.11
C LYS A 103 12.55 6.10 7.60
N LEU A 104 13.57 5.82 8.38
CA LEU A 104 13.58 6.13 9.79
C LEU A 104 13.83 7.64 10.01
N LYS A 105 13.14 8.20 10.99
CA LYS A 105 13.38 9.54 11.52
C LYS A 105 14.39 9.49 12.68
N HIS A 106 14.30 8.45 13.49
CA HIS A 106 15.21 8.14 14.58
C HIS A 106 15.56 6.66 14.58
N GLY A 107 16.85 6.34 14.79
CA GLY A 107 17.40 4.99 14.78
C GLY A 107 17.99 4.60 13.42
N ASP A 108 18.77 3.54 13.42
CA ASP A 108 19.41 2.95 12.25
C ASP A 108 18.69 1.65 11.84
N ALA A 109 18.60 1.38 10.55
CA ALA A 109 17.81 0.27 10.00
C ALA A 109 18.21 -1.10 10.56
N GLY A 110 19.50 -1.35 10.75
CA GLY A 110 20.03 -2.60 11.30
C GLY A 110 19.87 -2.73 12.83
N ASP A 111 19.64 -1.61 13.55
CA ASP A 111 19.67 -1.61 15.01
C ASP A 111 18.28 -1.52 15.67
N VAL A 112 17.33 -0.85 15.01
CA VAL A 112 16.02 -0.53 15.63
C VAL A 112 15.18 -1.75 16.01
N LEU A 113 15.41 -2.89 15.38
CA LEU A 113 14.74 -4.17 15.67
C LEU A 113 15.73 -5.26 16.13
N ALA A 114 16.99 -4.93 16.40
CA ALA A 114 18.00 -5.92 16.75
C ALA A 114 17.83 -6.48 18.17
N SER A 115 17.27 -5.70 19.09
CA SER A 115 17.09 -6.12 20.49
C SER A 115 15.72 -6.76 20.73
N PRO A 116 15.60 -7.77 21.60
CA PRO A 116 14.30 -8.26 22.05
C PRO A 116 13.44 -7.12 22.64
N ASN A 117 12.13 -7.28 22.52
CA ASN A 117 11.13 -6.30 22.96
C ASN A 117 11.26 -4.91 22.30
N SER A 118 11.88 -4.83 21.13
CA SER A 118 11.93 -3.60 20.36
C SER A 118 10.61 -3.31 19.65
N ALA A 119 10.23 -2.04 19.62
CA ALA A 119 9.14 -1.53 18.81
C ALA A 119 9.56 -0.26 18.07
N VAL A 120 9.21 -0.15 16.81
CA VAL A 120 9.40 1.06 15.99
C VAL A 120 8.04 1.65 15.70
N ILE A 121 7.85 2.94 15.94
CA ILE A 121 6.55 3.59 15.84
C ILE A 121 6.50 4.64 14.72
N SER A 122 5.32 4.88 14.17
CA SER A 122 5.12 5.92 13.16
C SER A 122 5.19 7.33 13.76
N GLU A 123 5.52 8.35 12.96
CA GLU A 123 5.49 9.76 13.40
C GLU A 123 4.10 10.18 13.89
N SER A 124 3.06 9.72 13.21
CA SER A 124 1.68 10.02 13.58
C SER A 124 1.29 9.36 14.90
N PHE A 125 1.67 8.11 15.12
CA PHE A 125 1.46 7.42 16.39
C PHE A 125 2.25 8.10 17.52
N ALA A 126 3.53 8.41 17.29
CA ALA A 126 4.36 9.13 18.25
C ALA A 126 3.71 10.45 18.71
N SER A 127 3.15 11.20 17.76
CA SER A 127 2.47 12.47 18.06
C SER A 127 1.18 12.29 18.87
N ARG A 128 0.43 11.19 18.63
CA ARG A 128 -0.81 10.88 19.36
C ARG A 128 -0.55 10.31 20.75
N ALA A 129 0.40 9.38 20.84
CA ALA A 129 0.66 8.62 22.06
C ALA A 129 1.60 9.35 23.04
N PHE A 130 2.49 10.21 22.53
CA PHE A 130 3.51 10.92 23.31
C PHE A 130 3.54 12.42 22.99
N PRO A 131 2.44 13.17 23.24
CA PRO A 131 2.35 14.58 22.88
C PRO A 131 3.42 15.43 23.58
N GLY A 132 4.33 16.01 22.76
CA GLY A 132 5.39 16.88 23.27
C GLY A 132 6.54 16.22 23.99
N VAL A 133 6.62 14.90 23.95
CA VAL A 133 7.68 14.11 24.61
C VAL A 133 8.37 13.22 23.60
N ASP A 134 9.69 13.01 23.76
CA ASP A 134 10.42 12.03 22.95
C ASP A 134 10.01 10.61 23.39
N PRO A 135 9.46 9.79 22.48
CA PRO A 135 9.06 8.43 22.80
C PRO A 135 10.23 7.44 22.83
N THR A 136 11.41 7.79 22.32
CA THR A 136 12.55 6.88 22.23
C THR A 136 13.00 6.43 23.63
N GLY A 137 13.12 5.11 23.82
CA GLY A 137 13.45 4.49 25.10
C GLY A 137 12.27 4.36 26.07
N ARG A 138 11.06 4.79 25.71
CA ARG A 138 9.85 4.61 26.54
C ARG A 138 9.21 3.26 26.29
N SER A 139 8.50 2.77 27.30
CA SER A 139 7.74 1.52 27.21
C SER A 139 6.33 1.75 26.68
N ILE A 140 5.86 0.78 25.89
CA ILE A 140 4.47 0.61 25.49
C ILE A 140 4.02 -0.81 25.83
N GLU A 141 2.78 -1.01 26.22
CA GLU A 141 2.21 -2.33 26.50
C GLU A 141 1.45 -2.82 25.24
N TYR A 142 1.90 -3.92 24.67
CA TYR A 142 1.19 -4.61 23.59
C TYR A 142 0.41 -5.79 24.19
N THR A 143 -0.85 -5.94 23.80
CA THR A 143 -1.66 -7.09 24.23
C THR A 143 -2.15 -7.85 22.99
N SER A 144 -1.80 -9.13 22.86
CA SER A 144 -2.16 -9.99 21.74
C SER A 144 -3.66 -10.37 21.73
N GLU A 145 -4.19 -10.87 20.62
CA GLU A 145 -5.57 -11.39 20.53
C GLU A 145 -5.85 -12.51 21.53
N GLN A 146 -4.81 -13.23 21.92
CA GLN A 146 -4.89 -14.29 22.93
C GLN A 146 -4.86 -13.73 24.37
N GLY A 147 -4.79 -12.39 24.52
CA GLY A 147 -4.76 -11.73 25.82
C GLY A 147 -3.38 -11.73 26.49
N ILE A 148 -2.31 -12.03 25.77
CA ILE A 148 -0.94 -12.01 26.28
C ILE A 148 -0.40 -10.59 26.19
N SER A 149 -0.02 -10.01 27.32
CA SER A 149 0.59 -8.69 27.39
C SER A 149 2.11 -8.76 27.40
N MET A 150 2.73 -7.88 26.60
CA MET A 150 4.18 -7.73 26.50
C MET A 150 4.55 -6.25 26.63
N GLU A 151 5.61 -5.99 27.37
CA GLU A 151 6.19 -4.65 27.45
C GLU A 151 7.24 -4.50 26.36
N LEU A 152 7.06 -3.48 25.50
CA LEU A 152 7.94 -3.17 24.38
C LEU A 152 8.60 -1.82 24.62
N THR A 153 9.86 -1.70 24.18
CA THR A 153 10.60 -0.44 24.23
C THR A 153 10.60 0.21 22.86
N VAL A 154 10.25 1.48 22.77
CA VAL A 154 10.35 2.26 21.54
C VAL A 154 11.81 2.50 21.20
N THR A 155 12.30 1.87 20.14
CA THR A 155 13.71 1.92 19.70
C THR A 155 13.93 2.83 18.48
N GLY A 156 12.85 3.18 17.78
CA GLY A 156 12.93 4.03 16.60
C GLY A 156 11.60 4.65 16.22
N ILE A 157 11.69 5.64 15.32
CA ILE A 157 10.53 6.32 14.74
C ILE A 157 10.68 6.29 13.23
N PHE A 158 9.68 5.80 12.50
CA PHE A 158 9.65 5.86 11.04
C PHE A 158 8.71 6.95 10.53
N LYS A 159 8.99 7.44 9.32
CA LYS A 159 8.13 8.41 8.64
C LYS A 159 6.87 7.74 8.14
N ASP A 160 5.74 8.41 8.32
CA ASP A 160 4.46 7.92 7.78
C ASP A 160 4.57 7.69 6.26
N VAL A 161 4.13 6.52 5.82
CA VAL A 161 4.08 6.14 4.41
C VAL A 161 2.63 5.95 4.01
N LYS A 162 2.16 6.71 3.03
CA LYS A 162 0.73 6.74 2.67
C LYS A 162 0.35 5.81 1.52
N LEU A 163 1.29 5.46 0.67
CA LEU A 163 1.04 4.70 -0.56
C LEU A 163 1.95 3.48 -0.58
N THR A 164 1.60 2.51 0.26
CA THR A 164 2.37 1.27 0.41
C THR A 164 1.44 0.10 0.64
N HIS A 165 1.87 -1.08 0.18
CA HIS A 165 1.19 -2.32 0.43
C HIS A 165 1.41 -2.83 1.87
N PHE A 166 2.50 -2.42 2.56
CA PHE A 166 2.96 -3.04 3.81
C PHE A 166 2.98 -2.10 5.01
N MET A 167 3.20 -0.80 4.83
CA MET A 167 3.60 0.15 5.88
C MET A 167 2.49 1.11 6.35
N ASP A 168 1.25 0.84 6.03
CA ASP A 168 0.12 1.59 6.59
C ASP A 168 -0.17 1.10 8.02
N LYS A 169 0.86 1.20 8.88
CA LYS A 169 0.85 0.70 10.26
C LYS A 169 1.42 1.74 11.23
N ASP A 170 0.98 1.67 12.45
CA ASP A 170 1.39 2.58 13.52
C ASP A 170 2.58 2.06 14.33
N VAL A 171 2.62 0.75 14.60
CA VAL A 171 3.62 0.11 15.46
C VAL A 171 4.17 -1.13 14.79
N ILE A 172 5.49 -1.20 14.68
CA ILE A 172 6.25 -2.34 14.15
C ILE A 172 6.89 -3.08 15.32
N ILE A 173 6.64 -4.39 15.39
CA ILE A 173 7.12 -5.27 16.47
C ILE A 173 8.01 -6.35 15.88
N GLN A 174 9.09 -6.70 16.57
CA GLN A 174 10.00 -7.75 16.15
C GLN A 174 9.35 -9.15 16.26
N THR A 175 9.56 -10.01 15.25
CA THR A 175 9.01 -11.36 15.19
C THR A 175 9.43 -12.23 16.37
N ASP A 176 10.72 -12.25 16.72
CA ASP A 176 11.22 -13.11 17.82
C ASP A 176 10.57 -12.74 19.15
N THR A 177 10.38 -11.44 19.41
CA THR A 177 9.65 -10.94 20.58
C THR A 177 8.22 -11.43 20.59
N TYR A 178 7.53 -11.33 19.46
CA TYR A 178 6.14 -11.78 19.32
C TYR A 178 6.00 -13.28 19.56
N ILE A 179 6.88 -14.09 18.93
CA ILE A 179 6.90 -15.56 19.07
C ILE A 179 7.23 -15.95 20.51
N ALA A 180 8.23 -15.31 21.12
CA ALA A 180 8.60 -15.56 22.53
C ALA A 180 7.43 -15.26 23.49
N GLY A 181 6.70 -14.17 23.23
CA GLY A 181 5.51 -13.79 24.01
C GLY A 181 4.37 -14.79 23.89
N LEU A 182 4.18 -15.39 22.71
CA LEU A 182 3.17 -16.45 22.51
C LEU A 182 3.55 -17.78 23.20
N GLY A 183 4.82 -18.02 23.46
CA GLY A 183 5.32 -19.23 24.09
C GLY A 183 4.88 -20.51 23.39
N SER A 184 4.25 -21.43 24.10
CA SER A 184 3.78 -22.70 23.53
C SER A 184 2.67 -22.56 22.48
N LEU A 185 1.97 -21.43 22.42
CA LEU A 185 0.95 -21.15 21.42
C LEU A 185 1.58 -20.91 20.03
N ALA A 186 2.84 -20.50 19.98
CA ALA A 186 3.56 -20.30 18.71
C ALA A 186 4.04 -21.62 18.07
N GLN A 187 4.01 -22.73 18.83
CA GLN A 187 4.50 -24.02 18.33
C GLN A 187 3.59 -24.58 17.25
N GLY A 188 4.05 -24.49 16.01
CA GLY A 188 3.59 -25.29 14.88
C GLY A 188 2.68 -24.63 13.85
N TRP A 189 2.09 -23.45 14.09
CA TRP A 189 1.08 -22.90 13.17
C TRP A 189 1.13 -21.38 13.03
N THR A 190 2.22 -20.73 13.38
CA THR A 190 2.35 -19.29 13.14
C THR A 190 2.55 -19.06 11.64
N ILE A 191 1.66 -18.29 11.05
CA ILE A 191 1.61 -18.02 9.61
C ILE A 191 2.13 -16.60 9.40
N PHE A 192 3.14 -16.45 8.54
CA PHE A 192 3.70 -15.17 8.15
C PHE A 192 3.65 -15.02 6.63
N ALA A 193 3.55 -13.80 6.14
CA ALA A 193 3.89 -13.51 4.78
C ALA A 193 5.41 -13.42 4.65
N ASN A 194 5.97 -13.97 3.58
CA ASN A 194 7.39 -13.92 3.30
C ASN A 194 7.65 -13.11 2.04
N LEU A 195 8.38 -12.00 2.19
CA LEU A 195 9.00 -11.31 1.07
C LEU A 195 10.36 -11.92 0.82
N VAL A 196 10.65 -12.27 -0.42
CA VAL A 196 11.89 -12.91 -0.80
C VAL A 196 12.50 -12.14 -1.96
N ARG A 197 13.79 -11.78 -1.84
CA ARG A 197 14.56 -11.18 -2.91
C ARG A 197 15.31 -12.25 -3.64
N LEU A 198 15.04 -12.42 -4.92
CA LEU A 198 15.63 -13.44 -5.77
C LEU A 198 16.70 -12.83 -6.69
N GLN A 199 17.64 -13.69 -7.14
CA GLN A 199 18.54 -13.33 -8.22
C GLN A 199 17.75 -13.02 -9.50
N GLU A 200 18.26 -12.05 -10.27
CA GLU A 200 17.70 -11.73 -11.58
C GLU A 200 17.67 -12.96 -12.50
N GLY A 201 16.51 -13.22 -13.11
CA GLY A 201 16.33 -14.36 -14.02
C GLY A 201 16.04 -15.70 -13.34
N THR A 202 15.83 -15.74 -12.03
CA THR A 202 15.42 -16.97 -11.31
C THR A 202 14.09 -17.50 -11.85
N ASP A 203 14.05 -18.80 -12.21
CA ASP A 203 12.78 -19.50 -12.48
C ASP A 203 12.07 -19.79 -11.16
N THR A 204 11.08 -18.95 -10.85
CA THR A 204 10.33 -19.02 -9.59
C THR A 204 9.54 -20.31 -9.43
N LYS A 205 9.13 -20.93 -10.55
CA LYS A 205 8.43 -22.21 -10.52
C LYS A 205 9.38 -23.35 -10.19
N GLU A 206 10.56 -23.37 -10.81
CA GLU A 206 11.59 -24.36 -10.50
C GLU A 206 12.04 -24.26 -9.05
N LEU A 207 12.23 -23.01 -8.55
CA LEU A 207 12.58 -22.79 -7.15
C LEU A 207 11.48 -23.28 -6.20
N ALA A 208 10.22 -22.98 -6.51
CA ALA A 208 9.08 -23.46 -5.71
C ALA A 208 8.99 -24.98 -5.67
N ASP A 209 9.20 -25.65 -6.81
CA ASP A 209 9.23 -27.11 -6.90
C ASP A 209 10.42 -27.70 -6.10
N LYS A 210 11.62 -27.09 -6.18
CA LYS A 210 12.79 -27.49 -5.38
C LYS A 210 12.53 -27.38 -3.87
N ILE A 211 11.95 -26.27 -3.42
CA ILE A 211 11.62 -26.09 -2.00
C ILE A 211 10.59 -27.12 -1.56
N TYR A 212 9.54 -27.32 -2.35
CA TYR A 212 8.50 -28.30 -2.06
C TYR A 212 9.03 -29.71 -1.95
N ASP A 213 9.90 -30.13 -2.88
CA ASP A 213 10.43 -31.50 -2.93
C ASP A 213 11.48 -31.78 -1.83
N ASN A 214 12.16 -30.75 -1.30
CA ASN A 214 13.25 -30.91 -0.34
C ASN A 214 12.87 -30.56 1.10
N CYS A 215 11.69 -30.00 1.35
CA CYS A 215 11.25 -29.65 2.68
C CYS A 215 10.07 -30.53 3.14
N GLU A 216 10.35 -31.51 3.99
CA GLU A 216 9.32 -32.41 4.54
C GLU A 216 8.23 -31.65 5.32
N GLU A 217 8.60 -30.55 5.99
CA GLU A 217 7.69 -29.70 6.74
C GLU A 217 6.73 -28.94 5.80
N VAL A 218 7.22 -28.48 4.65
CA VAL A 218 6.40 -27.89 3.60
C VAL A 218 5.44 -28.93 3.03
N VAL A 219 5.93 -30.13 2.72
CA VAL A 219 5.09 -31.22 2.22
C VAL A 219 3.99 -31.57 3.22
N PHE A 220 4.32 -31.66 4.50
CA PHE A 220 3.35 -31.94 5.55
C PHE A 220 2.31 -30.81 5.70
N ALA A 221 2.78 -29.58 5.74
CA ALA A 221 1.93 -28.41 5.93
C ALA A 221 1.02 -28.12 4.73
N TYR A 222 1.50 -28.38 3.52
CA TYR A 222 0.76 -28.15 2.26
C TYR A 222 0.17 -29.45 1.66
N ASN A 223 0.16 -30.55 2.41
CA ASN A 223 -0.35 -31.86 1.97
C ASN A 223 -1.81 -31.86 1.48
N LEU A 224 -2.46 -30.72 1.50
CA LEU A 224 -3.79 -30.43 0.97
C LEU A 224 -3.76 -29.80 -0.45
N ALA A 225 -2.82 -30.19 -1.29
CA ALA A 225 -2.79 -29.92 -2.74
C ALA A 225 -2.40 -28.49 -3.17
N GLN A 226 -1.68 -27.71 -2.37
CA GLN A 226 -1.32 -26.35 -2.78
C GLN A 226 0.20 -26.15 -2.73
N ARG A 227 0.81 -26.00 -3.91
CA ARG A 227 2.23 -25.71 -4.05
C ARG A 227 2.56 -24.27 -3.67
N LEU A 228 3.78 -24.05 -3.21
CA LEU A 228 4.35 -22.71 -3.07
C LEU A 228 4.30 -21.95 -4.40
N THR A 229 4.04 -20.68 -4.32
CA THR A 229 4.03 -19.76 -5.46
C THR A 229 4.75 -18.48 -5.09
N PHE A 230 5.51 -17.95 -6.03
CA PHE A 230 6.16 -16.64 -5.90
C PHE A 230 5.48 -15.65 -6.82
N THR A 231 4.91 -14.60 -6.26
CA THR A 231 4.33 -13.50 -7.03
C THR A 231 5.21 -12.28 -6.91
N CYS A 232 5.69 -11.77 -8.05
CA CYS A 232 6.51 -10.57 -8.10
C CYS A 232 5.77 -9.36 -7.51
N LEU A 233 6.46 -8.55 -6.73
CA LEU A 233 5.91 -7.37 -6.10
C LEU A 233 5.39 -6.35 -7.13
N ASP A 234 6.06 -6.23 -8.28
CA ASP A 234 5.62 -5.34 -9.37
C ASP A 234 4.35 -5.85 -10.07
N ASP A 235 4.08 -7.16 -10.01
CA ASP A 235 2.89 -7.80 -10.55
C ASP A 235 1.81 -8.08 -9.50
N LEU A 236 2.07 -7.73 -8.23
CA LEU A 236 1.16 -8.00 -7.13
C LEU A 236 -0.25 -7.49 -7.41
N ASP A 237 -0.33 -6.28 -7.87
CA ASP A 237 -1.58 -5.70 -8.27
C ASP A 237 -2.25 -6.38 -9.50
N LYS A 238 -1.57 -7.15 -10.34
CA LYS A 238 -2.15 -7.79 -11.54
C LYS A 238 -2.79 -9.14 -11.22
N ASN A 239 -2.36 -9.76 -10.14
CA ASN A 239 -2.76 -11.11 -9.73
C ASN A 239 -3.75 -11.16 -8.56
N ILE A 240 -4.37 -10.01 -8.26
CA ILE A 240 -5.29 -9.80 -7.11
C ILE A 240 -6.53 -10.72 -7.12
N GLY A 241 -6.91 -11.29 -8.26
CA GLY A 241 -8.11 -12.12 -8.32
C GLY A 241 -8.12 -13.33 -7.38
N ASP A 242 -6.95 -13.78 -6.96
CA ASP A 242 -6.77 -14.99 -6.17
C ASP A 242 -6.34 -14.70 -4.71
N PHE A 243 -6.01 -13.43 -4.38
CA PHE A 243 -5.58 -13.03 -3.05
C PHE A 243 -6.69 -12.36 -2.26
N THR A 244 -7.29 -13.03 -1.33
CA THR A 244 -8.00 -12.40 -0.21
C THR A 244 -7.05 -12.31 0.98
N ASP A 245 -6.18 -11.29 0.98
CA ASP A 245 -5.19 -11.15 2.01
C ASP A 245 -5.44 -9.91 2.88
N PRO A 246 -5.62 -10.08 4.21
CA PRO A 246 -5.72 -8.95 5.13
C PRO A 246 -4.37 -8.25 5.41
N PHE A 247 -3.23 -8.79 4.93
CA PHE A 247 -1.90 -8.27 5.29
C PHE A 247 -1.28 -7.36 4.24
N VAL A 248 -1.77 -7.42 3.01
CA VAL A 248 -1.30 -6.58 1.92
C VAL A 248 -2.44 -5.70 1.46
N ASN A 249 -2.26 -4.39 1.51
CA ASN A 249 -3.25 -3.44 1.02
C ASN A 249 -3.23 -3.46 -0.51
N LEU A 250 -3.93 -4.41 -1.09
CA LEU A 250 -4.03 -4.58 -2.53
C LEU A 250 -5.01 -3.55 -3.09
N GLY A 251 -4.55 -2.70 -4.00
CA GLY A 251 -5.43 -1.79 -4.72
C GLY A 251 -6.43 -2.56 -5.61
N ASP A 252 -7.68 -2.11 -5.67
CA ASP A 252 -8.71 -2.70 -6.55
C ASP A 252 -8.51 -2.24 -8.01
N LYS A 253 -7.91 -3.09 -8.84
CA LYS A 253 -7.68 -2.81 -10.28
C LYS A 253 -8.95 -2.74 -11.10
N ASP A 254 -9.94 -3.51 -10.73
CA ASP A 254 -11.23 -3.42 -11.41
C ASP A 254 -11.86 -2.06 -11.14
N LEU A 255 -11.75 -1.56 -9.92
CA LEU A 255 -12.17 -0.22 -9.56
C LEU A 255 -11.33 0.85 -10.29
N GLN A 256 -10.00 0.66 -10.38
CA GLN A 256 -9.11 1.54 -11.15
C GLN A 256 -9.51 1.61 -12.63
N ARG A 257 -9.77 0.45 -13.27
CA ARG A 257 -10.24 0.39 -14.67
C ARG A 257 -11.57 1.09 -14.84
N LYS A 258 -12.54 0.84 -13.95
CA LYS A 258 -13.85 1.49 -13.95
C LYS A 258 -13.72 3.00 -13.80
N PHE A 259 -12.87 3.48 -12.90
CA PHE A 259 -12.63 4.91 -12.71
C PHE A 259 -11.90 5.55 -13.89
N THR A 260 -10.92 4.87 -14.48
CA THR A 260 -10.23 5.34 -15.69
C THR A 260 -11.20 5.49 -16.85
N LEU A 261 -12.04 4.48 -17.08
CA LEU A 261 -13.06 4.53 -18.14
C LEU A 261 -14.08 5.63 -17.88
N ALA A 262 -14.59 5.73 -16.66
CA ALA A 262 -15.54 6.77 -16.26
C ALA A 262 -14.95 8.18 -16.41
N ALA A 263 -13.71 8.38 -16.00
CA ALA A 263 -13.00 9.66 -16.17
C ALA A 263 -12.84 10.03 -17.64
N ALA A 264 -12.46 9.06 -18.49
CA ALA A 264 -12.33 9.28 -19.94
C ALA A 264 -13.68 9.67 -20.59
N ILE A 265 -14.77 8.99 -20.22
CA ILE A 265 -16.12 9.30 -20.71
C ILE A 265 -16.56 10.69 -20.24
N LEU A 266 -16.37 11.02 -18.96
CA LEU A 266 -16.73 12.34 -18.43
C LEU A 266 -15.90 13.46 -19.08
N LEU A 267 -14.62 13.22 -19.33
CA LEU A 267 -13.76 14.17 -20.03
C LEU A 267 -14.27 14.40 -21.46
N LEU A 268 -14.64 13.34 -22.18
CA LEU A 268 -15.21 13.45 -23.52
C LEU A 268 -16.50 14.28 -23.51
N PHE A 269 -17.41 14.00 -22.59
CA PHE A 269 -18.64 14.81 -22.46
C PHE A 269 -18.36 16.26 -22.08
N SER A 270 -17.36 16.51 -21.25
CA SER A 270 -16.95 17.87 -20.89
C SER A 270 -16.43 18.65 -22.12
N ILE A 271 -15.62 17.98 -22.95
CA ILE A 271 -15.11 18.57 -24.20
C ILE A 271 -16.27 18.86 -25.16
N LEU A 272 -17.19 17.91 -25.35
CA LEU A 272 -18.36 18.10 -26.22
C LEU A 272 -19.24 19.26 -25.72
N ASN A 273 -19.48 19.33 -24.41
CA ASN A 273 -20.21 20.43 -23.80
C ASN A 273 -19.53 21.79 -24.08
N TYR A 274 -18.20 21.86 -23.91
CA TYR A 274 -17.44 23.07 -24.22
C TYR A 274 -17.54 23.47 -25.70
N ILE A 275 -17.46 22.49 -26.63
CA ILE A 275 -17.61 22.73 -28.08
C ILE A 275 -19.01 23.30 -28.37
N PHE A 276 -20.07 22.69 -27.84
CA PHE A 276 -21.43 23.17 -28.06
C PHE A 276 -21.65 24.57 -27.49
N LEU A 277 -21.13 24.87 -26.33
CA LEU A 277 -21.12 26.21 -25.75
C LEU A 277 -20.44 27.23 -26.68
N THR A 278 -19.25 26.90 -27.16
CA THR A 278 -18.48 27.79 -28.06
C THR A 278 -19.24 28.06 -29.35
N ILE A 279 -19.87 27.03 -29.94
CA ILE A 279 -20.70 27.17 -31.15
C ILE A 279 -21.93 28.05 -30.87
N ALA A 280 -22.60 27.82 -29.74
CA ALA A 280 -23.77 28.60 -29.34
C ALA A 280 -23.42 30.09 -29.17
N PHE A 281 -22.35 30.39 -28.42
CA PHE A 281 -21.87 31.77 -28.26
C PHE A 281 -21.44 32.44 -29.55
N SER A 282 -20.80 31.70 -30.46
CA SER A 282 -20.41 32.18 -31.77
C SER A 282 -21.63 32.58 -32.60
N ARG A 283 -22.71 31.80 -32.57
CA ARG A 283 -23.97 32.15 -33.25
C ARG A 283 -24.63 33.38 -32.66
N PHE A 284 -24.65 33.57 -31.36
CA PHE A 284 -25.17 34.78 -30.69
C PHE A 284 -24.37 36.00 -31.11
N ARG A 285 -23.03 35.95 -31.08
CA ARG A 285 -22.16 37.06 -31.50
C ARG A 285 -22.36 37.42 -32.98
N LEU A 286 -22.46 36.41 -33.85
CA LEU A 286 -22.73 36.65 -35.28
C LEU A 286 -24.08 37.34 -35.50
N LYS A 287 -25.14 36.96 -34.79
CA LYS A 287 -26.46 37.61 -34.85
C LYS A 287 -26.42 39.04 -34.35
N GLU A 288 -25.73 39.28 -33.25
CA GLU A 288 -25.52 40.62 -32.67
C GLU A 288 -24.72 41.51 -33.63
N MET A 289 -23.64 41.00 -34.22
CA MET A 289 -22.84 41.73 -35.21
C MET A 289 -23.63 42.03 -36.48
N ALA A 290 -24.44 41.09 -36.98
CA ALA A 290 -25.31 41.30 -38.12
C ALA A 290 -26.33 42.41 -37.85
N THR A 291 -26.97 42.40 -36.66
CA THR A 291 -27.93 43.44 -36.27
C THR A 291 -27.25 44.81 -36.12
N ARG A 292 -26.06 44.87 -35.58
CA ARG A 292 -25.29 46.15 -35.46
C ARG A 292 -24.83 46.67 -36.83
N MET A 293 -24.47 45.79 -37.77
CA MET A 293 -24.15 46.18 -39.13
C MET A 293 -25.38 46.74 -39.89
N LEU A 294 -26.56 46.16 -39.68
CA LEU A 294 -27.81 46.66 -40.23
C LEU A 294 -28.18 48.08 -39.68
N LEU A 295 -27.74 48.37 -38.47
CA LEU A 295 -27.93 49.68 -37.80
C LEU A 295 -26.81 50.69 -38.14
N GLY A 296 -25.96 50.42 -39.14
CA GLY A 296 -24.97 51.35 -39.63
C GLY A 296 -23.60 51.37 -38.96
N THR A 297 -23.27 50.38 -38.13
CA THR A 297 -21.96 50.27 -37.47
C THR A 297 -20.90 49.70 -38.44
N THR A 298 -19.76 50.33 -38.60
CA THR A 298 -18.66 49.87 -39.45
C THR A 298 -18.00 48.61 -38.88
N ARG A 299 -17.52 47.67 -39.77
CA ARG A 299 -16.88 46.39 -39.38
C ARG A 299 -15.78 46.52 -38.34
N LEU A 300 -14.97 47.56 -38.37
CA LEU A 300 -13.89 47.84 -37.42
C LEU A 300 -14.40 48.17 -36.02
N LYS A 301 -15.55 48.89 -35.90
CA LYS A 301 -16.16 49.19 -34.59
C LYS A 301 -16.95 48.00 -33.99
N ALA A 302 -17.38 47.07 -34.83
CA ALA A 302 -18.10 45.88 -34.40
C ALA A 302 -17.16 44.76 -33.86
N ALA A 303 -15.90 44.73 -34.30
CA ALA A 303 -14.91 43.73 -33.90
C ALA A 303 -14.10 44.10 -32.65
N GLY A 304 -14.22 45.31 -32.13
CA GLY A 304 -13.35 45.90 -31.09
C GLY A 304 -13.93 45.86 -29.67
N ARG A 305 -14.70 44.82 -29.32
CA ARG A 305 -15.09 44.53 -27.90
C ARG A 305 -15.22 43.06 -27.60
#